data_56bd4e947ee70789f84386f3f300a3b4
#
_entry.id   56bd4e947ee70789f84386f3f300a3b4
#
_cell.length_a   1.000
_cell.length_b   1.000
_cell.length_c   1.000
_cell.angle_alpha   90.00
_cell.angle_beta   90.00
_cell.angle_gamma   90.00
#
_symmetry.space_group_name_H-M   'P 1'
#
loop_
_entity.id
_entity.type
_entity.pdbx_description
1 polymer ?
#
loop_
_entity_poly.entity_id
_entity_poly.type
_entity_poly.pdbx_seq_one_letter_code
_entity_poly.pdbx_strand_id
1 'polypeptide(L)'
;TRELTKVLREHGVMLGRIEFDKESDGKNEESGKVDEELPTAVYEGVNYVDRVSCKEIIHYLPDGTSTRSSAHSSFFIPHSSLKKVVLVDCGVKANIIRCLLRRGVEVIRVPWNYDFNGLEFDGLFISNGPGDPDTCDAAVQNIRKAMKNEKLPIFGICMGNQLLSKAGGAKIYKLKYG
;
A
#
# COMPACT_ATOMS: atom_id res chain seq x y z
N THR A 1 -21.53 11.00 17.00
CA THR A 1 -20.29 11.17 16.21
C THR A 1 -19.27 12.06 16.91
N ARG A 2 -19.66 13.23 17.46
CA ARG A 2 -18.74 14.10 18.20
C ARG A 2 -18.24 13.46 19.50
N GLU A 3 -19.06 12.67 20.15
CA GLU A 3 -18.69 11.92 21.37
C GLU A 3 -17.68 10.82 21.07
N LEU A 4 -17.86 10.06 19.99
CA LEU A 4 -16.87 9.08 19.54
C LEU A 4 -15.51 9.74 19.27
N THR A 5 -15.50 10.93 18.66
CA THR A 5 -14.27 11.68 18.42
C THR A 5 -13.58 12.08 19.73
N LYS A 6 -14.32 12.44 20.77
CA LYS A 6 -13.78 12.74 22.08
C LYS A 6 -13.14 11.50 22.72
N VAL A 7 -13.86 10.38 22.70
CA VAL A 7 -13.36 9.09 23.22
C VAL A 7 -12.06 8.69 22.51
N LEU A 8 -12.02 8.78 21.17
CA LEU A 8 -10.81 8.49 20.40
C LEU A 8 -9.65 9.46 20.73
N ARG A 9 -9.93 10.72 21.05
CA ARG A 9 -8.89 11.67 21.50
C ARG A 9 -8.31 11.32 22.85
N GLU A 10 -9.09 10.75 23.75
CA GLU A 10 -8.64 10.36 25.09
C GLU A 10 -7.89 9.04 25.09
N HIS A 11 -8.37 8.04 24.35
CA HIS A 11 -7.88 6.68 24.39
C HIS A 11 -6.98 6.28 23.22
N GLY A 12 -6.96 7.09 22.14
CA GLY A 12 -6.21 6.76 20.92
C GLY A 12 -6.97 5.79 20.02
N VAL A 13 -6.26 4.82 19.44
CA VAL A 13 -6.86 3.81 18.56
C VAL A 13 -7.62 2.79 19.39
N MET A 14 -8.88 2.55 19.03
CA MET A 14 -9.78 1.60 19.69
C MET A 14 -10.37 0.62 18.68
N LEU A 15 -10.66 -0.59 19.13
CA LEU A 15 -11.48 -1.52 18.37
C LEU A 15 -12.95 -1.08 18.44
N GLY A 16 -13.66 -1.22 17.33
CA GLY A 16 -15.09 -0.89 17.26
C GLY A 16 -15.83 -1.82 16.30
N ARG A 17 -17.12 -2.02 16.57
CA ARG A 17 -18.03 -2.74 15.71
C ARG A 17 -19.22 -1.85 15.37
N ILE A 18 -19.67 -1.89 14.12
CA ILE A 18 -20.89 -1.22 13.69
C ILE A 18 -21.99 -2.27 13.64
N GLU A 19 -23.03 -2.07 14.42
CA GLU A 19 -24.24 -2.90 14.39
C GLU A 19 -25.37 -2.11 13.75
N PHE A 20 -26.14 -2.76 12.91
CA PHE A 20 -27.35 -2.20 12.33
C PHE A 20 -28.55 -2.87 13.00
N ASP A 21 -29.47 -2.07 13.51
CA ASP A 21 -30.75 -2.57 13.95
C ASP A 21 -31.45 -3.20 12.74
N LYS A 22 -31.72 -4.51 12.81
CA LYS A 22 -32.60 -5.14 11.83
C LYS A 22 -34.00 -4.56 12.09
N GLU A 23 -34.53 -3.78 11.15
CA GLU A 23 -35.96 -3.43 11.16
C GLU A 23 -36.75 -4.72 11.27
N SER A 24 -37.60 -4.79 12.28
CA SER A 24 -38.40 -5.95 12.63
C SER A 24 -39.48 -6.20 11.55
N ASP A 25 -39.10 -6.84 10.46
CA ASP A 25 -40.09 -7.61 9.67
C ASP A 25 -40.39 -8.89 10.44
N GLY A 26 -41.57 -8.93 11.08
CA GLY A 26 -42.10 -9.86 12.04
C GLY A 26 -41.96 -11.35 11.72
N LYS A 27 -40.75 -11.90 11.67
CA LYS A 27 -40.52 -13.33 11.74
C LYS A 27 -39.44 -13.57 12.78
N ASN A 28 -39.83 -14.24 13.88
CA ASN A 28 -38.97 -14.79 14.91
C ASN A 28 -37.94 -15.74 14.28
N GLU A 29 -36.78 -15.22 13.94
CA GLU A 29 -35.59 -16.04 13.87
C GLU A 29 -34.77 -15.76 15.12
N GLU A 30 -34.48 -16.81 15.89
CA GLU A 30 -33.65 -16.78 17.07
C GLU A 30 -32.41 -15.93 16.78
N SER A 31 -32.29 -14.83 17.48
CA SER A 31 -31.09 -14.03 17.48
C SER A 31 -29.97 -14.91 18.03
N GLY A 32 -29.25 -15.57 17.15
CA GLY A 32 -28.01 -16.24 17.53
C GLY A 32 -27.14 -15.19 18.23
N LYS A 33 -26.88 -15.41 19.49
CA LYS A 33 -25.88 -14.65 20.24
C LYS A 33 -24.56 -14.81 19.49
N VAL A 34 -24.17 -13.79 18.75
CA VAL A 34 -22.83 -13.66 18.25
C VAL A 34 -22.01 -13.10 19.41
N ASP A 35 -21.77 -13.96 20.42
CA ASP A 35 -20.71 -13.76 21.40
C ASP A 35 -19.35 -14.14 20.73
N GLU A 36 -19.12 -13.66 19.53
CA GLU A 36 -17.76 -13.55 19.05
C GLU A 36 -17.16 -12.34 19.77
N GLU A 37 -16.34 -12.62 20.77
CA GLU A 37 -15.36 -11.65 21.25
C GLU A 37 -14.77 -10.98 20.04
N LEU A 38 -14.86 -9.63 19.96
CA LEU A 38 -14.17 -8.87 18.94
C LEU A 38 -12.77 -9.43 18.87
N PRO A 39 -12.34 -10.00 17.75
CA PRO A 39 -11.00 -10.55 17.69
C PRO A 39 -10.10 -9.41 18.14
N THR A 40 -9.34 -9.66 19.20
CA THR A 40 -8.31 -8.73 19.64
C THR A 40 -7.38 -8.65 18.45
N ALA A 41 -7.66 -7.71 17.55
CA ALA A 41 -6.94 -7.60 16.30
C ALA A 41 -5.52 -7.26 16.72
N VAL A 42 -4.69 -8.26 16.71
CA VAL A 42 -3.26 -8.14 16.93
C VAL A 42 -2.75 -7.40 15.69
N TYR A 43 -2.80 -6.06 15.73
CA TYR A 43 -2.23 -5.22 14.69
C TYR A 43 -0.70 -5.24 14.73
N GLU A 44 -0.13 -5.66 15.86
CA GLU A 44 1.29 -5.71 16.07
C GLU A 44 1.92 -6.89 15.30
N GLY A 45 2.95 -6.60 14.52
CA GLY A 45 3.73 -7.59 13.78
C GLY A 45 3.07 -8.16 12.52
N VAL A 46 1.83 -7.76 12.18
CA VAL A 46 1.18 -8.20 10.94
C VAL A 46 1.57 -7.32 9.77
N ASN A 47 2.13 -7.93 8.73
CA ASN A 47 2.41 -7.22 7.47
C ASN A 47 1.14 -7.12 6.62
N TYR A 48 0.39 -6.02 6.81
CA TYR A 48 -0.80 -5.74 6.00
C TYR A 48 -0.48 -5.36 4.56
N VAL A 49 0.70 -4.79 4.30
CA VAL A 49 1.16 -4.47 2.95
C VAL A 49 1.26 -5.75 2.12
N ASP A 50 1.80 -6.84 2.70
CA ASP A 50 1.87 -8.13 1.99
C ASP A 50 0.48 -8.67 1.60
N ARG A 51 -0.55 -8.43 2.42
CA ARG A 51 -1.91 -8.90 2.13
C ARG A 51 -2.58 -8.17 0.97
N VAL A 52 -2.25 -6.90 0.75
CA VAL A 52 -2.91 -6.02 -0.23
C VAL A 52 -2.07 -5.73 -1.47
N SER A 53 -0.77 -5.97 -1.43
CA SER A 53 0.15 -5.81 -2.55
C SER A 53 -0.16 -6.80 -3.67
N CYS A 54 0.08 -6.39 -4.92
CA CYS A 54 0.04 -7.31 -6.05
C CYS A 54 1.06 -8.44 -5.85
N LYS A 55 0.78 -9.58 -6.47
CA LYS A 55 1.68 -10.75 -6.43
C LYS A 55 2.48 -10.94 -7.73
N GLU A 56 2.13 -10.15 -8.74
CA GLU A 56 2.73 -10.18 -10.07
C GLU A 56 3.18 -8.79 -10.48
N ILE A 57 4.12 -8.72 -11.41
CA ILE A 57 4.49 -7.47 -12.07
C ILE A 57 3.40 -7.15 -13.08
N ILE A 58 2.89 -5.92 -13.05
CA ILE A 58 1.86 -5.45 -13.97
C ILE A 58 2.38 -4.20 -14.67
N HIS A 59 2.49 -4.28 -15.98
CA HIS A 59 2.87 -3.16 -16.82
C HIS A 59 1.62 -2.50 -17.40
N TYR A 60 1.45 -1.22 -17.17
CA TYR A 60 0.34 -0.41 -17.67
C TYR A 60 0.86 0.61 -18.70
N LEU A 61 0.17 0.72 -19.81
CA LEU A 61 0.42 1.71 -20.85
C LEU A 61 -0.60 2.86 -20.78
N PRO A 62 -0.24 4.07 -21.26
CA PRO A 62 -1.14 5.22 -21.23
C PRO A 62 -2.44 5.04 -22.02
N ASP A 63 -2.47 4.14 -22.99
CA ASP A 63 -3.68 3.77 -23.77
C ASP A 63 -4.69 2.93 -22.98
N GLY A 64 -4.33 2.56 -21.74
CA GLY A 64 -5.16 1.74 -20.86
C GLY A 64 -4.91 0.24 -20.97
N THR A 65 -4.04 -0.21 -21.87
CA THR A 65 -3.65 -1.62 -21.95
C THR A 65 -2.76 -2.02 -20.78
N SER A 66 -2.80 -3.30 -20.37
CA SER A 66 -1.92 -3.81 -19.35
C SER A 66 -1.52 -5.26 -19.62
N THR A 67 -0.28 -5.60 -19.26
CA THR A 67 0.26 -6.96 -19.31
C THR A 67 0.73 -7.40 -17.92
N ARG A 68 0.67 -8.68 -17.64
CA ARG A 68 1.10 -9.28 -16.36
C ARG A 68 2.19 -10.29 -16.59
N SER A 69 3.12 -10.38 -15.65
CA SER A 69 4.18 -11.39 -15.63
C SER A 69 4.46 -11.82 -14.20
N SER A 70 4.82 -13.09 -13.99
CA SER A 70 5.24 -13.54 -12.67
C SER A 70 6.52 -12.79 -12.24
N ALA A 71 6.63 -12.48 -10.96
CA ALA A 71 7.79 -11.79 -10.40
C ALA A 71 9.11 -12.59 -10.53
N HIS A 72 9.02 -13.86 -10.94
CA HIS A 72 10.17 -14.77 -11.12
C HIS A 72 10.54 -15.03 -12.59
N SER A 73 9.77 -14.48 -13.55
CA SER A 73 10.08 -14.59 -14.96
C SER A 73 10.87 -13.38 -15.45
N SER A 74 11.71 -13.56 -16.49
CA SER A 74 12.35 -12.46 -17.21
C SER A 74 11.26 -11.58 -17.82
N PHE A 75 10.94 -10.48 -17.17
CA PHE A 75 9.92 -9.55 -17.67
C PHE A 75 10.56 -8.65 -18.73
N PHE A 76 10.21 -8.89 -19.98
CA PHE A 76 10.62 -8.02 -21.07
C PHE A 76 9.68 -6.82 -21.15
N ILE A 77 10.20 -5.64 -20.85
CA ILE A 77 9.50 -4.38 -21.05
C ILE A 77 9.89 -3.90 -22.45
N PRO A 78 8.94 -3.79 -23.40
CA PRO A 78 9.24 -3.28 -24.73
C PRO A 78 9.91 -1.91 -24.65
N HIS A 79 10.91 -1.68 -25.50
CA HIS A 79 11.48 -0.35 -25.64
C HIS A 79 10.41 0.60 -26.15
N SER A 80 10.10 1.61 -25.36
CA SER A 80 9.20 2.69 -25.72
C SER A 80 9.92 4.02 -25.52
N SER A 81 9.50 5.05 -26.25
CA SER A 81 9.99 6.42 -26.06
C SER A 81 9.40 7.12 -24.85
N LEU A 82 8.43 6.48 -24.18
CA LEU A 82 7.75 7.03 -23.00
C LEU A 82 8.59 6.86 -21.75
N LYS A 83 8.43 7.79 -20.81
CA LYS A 83 9.02 7.66 -19.48
C LYS A 83 8.35 6.53 -18.68
N LYS A 84 9.16 5.75 -17.98
CA LYS A 84 8.74 4.60 -17.20
C LYS A 84 8.85 4.90 -15.70
N VAL A 85 7.80 4.62 -14.97
CA VAL A 85 7.76 4.75 -13.51
C VAL A 85 7.58 3.37 -12.90
N VAL A 86 8.53 2.92 -12.09
CA VAL A 86 8.31 1.77 -11.21
C VAL A 86 7.43 2.21 -10.05
N LEU A 87 6.33 1.50 -9.83
CA LEU A 87 5.41 1.71 -8.73
C LEU A 87 5.46 0.54 -7.77
N VAL A 88 6.07 0.75 -6.59
CA VAL A 88 6.09 -0.21 -5.50
C VAL A 88 4.73 -0.24 -4.84
N ASP A 89 4.08 -1.40 -4.91
CA ASP A 89 2.70 -1.56 -4.46
C ASP A 89 2.63 -1.93 -2.98
N CYS A 90 2.39 -0.94 -2.13
CA CYS A 90 2.08 -1.14 -0.72
C CYS A 90 0.57 -1.20 -0.42
N GLY A 91 -0.28 -1.25 -1.44
CA GLY A 91 -1.74 -1.14 -1.35
C GLY A 91 -2.25 0.06 -2.15
N VAL A 92 -1.77 0.20 -3.39
CA VAL A 92 -2.00 1.35 -4.24
C VAL A 92 -3.47 1.57 -4.56
N LYS A 93 -3.94 2.80 -4.39
CA LYS A 93 -5.26 3.20 -4.89
C LYS A 93 -5.22 3.31 -6.41
N ALA A 94 -6.16 2.66 -7.11
CA ALA A 94 -6.23 2.62 -8.58
C ALA A 94 -6.18 4.01 -9.23
N ASN A 95 -6.67 5.05 -8.55
CA ASN A 95 -6.62 6.41 -9.07
C ASN A 95 -5.20 6.97 -9.19
N ILE A 96 -4.25 6.52 -8.36
CA ILE A 96 -2.84 6.91 -8.48
C ILE A 96 -2.28 6.42 -9.82
N ILE A 97 -2.52 5.15 -10.16
CA ILE A 97 -2.11 4.58 -11.46
C ILE A 97 -2.74 5.38 -12.60
N ARG A 98 -4.06 5.64 -12.55
CA ARG A 98 -4.76 6.43 -13.57
C ARG A 98 -4.17 7.85 -13.70
N CYS A 99 -3.75 8.47 -12.60
CA CYS A 99 -3.14 9.80 -12.63
C CYS A 99 -1.77 9.79 -13.30
N LEU A 100 -0.97 8.74 -13.13
CA LEU A 100 0.31 8.57 -13.81
C LEU A 100 0.10 8.34 -15.31
N LEU A 101 -0.78 7.40 -15.68
CA LEU A 101 -1.08 7.08 -17.09
C LEU A 101 -1.60 8.30 -17.86
N ARG A 102 -2.49 9.11 -17.25
CA ARG A 102 -2.99 10.36 -17.85
C ARG A 102 -1.89 11.40 -18.11
N ARG A 103 -0.72 11.26 -17.47
CA ARG A 103 0.46 12.10 -17.73
C ARG A 103 1.39 11.53 -18.79
N GLY A 104 0.98 10.49 -19.48
CA GLY A 104 1.72 9.88 -20.57
C GLY A 104 2.94 9.07 -20.12
N VAL A 105 2.98 8.59 -18.87
CA VAL A 105 4.06 7.72 -18.41
C VAL A 105 3.58 6.27 -18.34
N GLU A 106 4.48 5.34 -18.64
CA GLU A 106 4.27 3.92 -18.38
C GLU A 106 4.44 3.61 -16.91
N VAL A 107 3.63 2.69 -16.38
CA VAL A 107 3.69 2.29 -14.96
C VAL A 107 4.00 0.81 -14.85
N ILE A 108 5.11 0.49 -14.21
CA ILE A 108 5.52 -0.87 -13.87
C ILE A 108 5.21 -1.08 -12.39
N ARG A 109 4.03 -1.65 -12.10
CA ARG A 109 3.61 -1.96 -10.74
C ARG A 109 4.27 -3.27 -10.31
N VAL A 110 5.02 -3.22 -9.21
CA VAL A 110 5.74 -4.36 -8.65
C VAL A 110 5.26 -4.69 -7.24
N PRO A 111 5.34 -5.95 -6.80
CA PRO A 111 5.10 -6.32 -5.41
C PRO A 111 5.97 -5.49 -4.44
N TRP A 112 5.47 -5.26 -3.24
CA TRP A 112 6.14 -4.44 -2.23
C TRP A 112 7.58 -4.88 -1.90
N ASN A 113 7.85 -6.19 -1.97
CA ASN A 113 9.14 -6.80 -1.64
C ASN A 113 10.01 -7.13 -2.86
N TYR A 114 9.55 -6.81 -4.07
CA TYR A 114 10.28 -7.10 -5.30
C TYR A 114 11.53 -6.21 -5.42
N ASP A 115 12.69 -6.81 -5.79
CA ASP A 115 13.91 -6.06 -6.11
C ASP A 115 13.84 -5.52 -7.54
N PHE A 116 13.39 -4.30 -7.66
CA PHE A 116 13.20 -3.59 -8.94
C PHE A 116 14.48 -2.93 -9.46
N ASN A 117 15.61 -3.02 -8.75
CA ASN A 117 16.84 -2.31 -9.12
C ASN A 117 17.51 -2.85 -10.39
N GLY A 118 17.10 -4.01 -10.87
CA GLY A 118 17.53 -4.56 -12.17
C GLY A 118 16.66 -4.12 -13.36
N LEU A 119 15.58 -3.35 -13.12
CA LEU A 119 14.73 -2.85 -14.20
C LEU A 119 15.25 -1.51 -14.73
N GLU A 120 14.92 -1.20 -15.99
CA GLU A 120 15.15 0.13 -16.58
C GLU A 120 13.92 1.01 -16.36
N PHE A 121 14.09 2.12 -15.64
CA PHE A 121 13.01 3.07 -15.36
C PHE A 121 13.55 4.49 -15.10
N ASP A 122 12.69 5.49 -15.26
CA ASP A 122 13.02 6.92 -15.15
C ASP A 122 12.58 7.53 -13.82
N GLY A 123 11.73 6.87 -13.06
CA GLY A 123 11.25 7.35 -11.76
C GLY A 123 10.74 6.24 -10.86
N LEU A 124 10.84 6.42 -9.55
CA LEU A 124 10.37 5.49 -8.53
C LEU A 124 9.21 6.11 -7.75
N PHE A 125 8.10 5.40 -7.69
CA PHE A 125 6.92 5.78 -6.93
C PHE A 125 6.59 4.72 -5.89
N ILE A 126 6.54 5.08 -4.61
CA ILE A 126 6.16 4.19 -3.52
C ILE A 126 4.75 4.56 -3.08
N SER A 127 3.83 3.60 -3.19
CA SER A 127 2.41 3.88 -2.99
C SER A 127 2.02 4.04 -1.51
N ASN A 128 0.80 4.51 -1.29
CA ASN A 128 0.14 4.38 -0.01
C ASN A 128 -0.05 2.91 0.38
N GLY A 129 -0.29 2.64 1.64
CA GLY A 129 -0.57 1.30 2.14
C GLY A 129 -1.02 1.29 3.60
N PRO A 130 -1.57 0.16 4.07
CA PRO A 130 -1.98 -0.04 5.45
C PRO A 130 -0.84 -0.56 6.32
N GLY A 131 -1.04 -0.51 7.63
CA GLY A 131 -0.23 -1.19 8.62
C GLY A 131 1.02 -0.43 9.07
N ASP A 132 1.96 -1.20 9.61
CA ASP A 132 3.17 -0.67 10.22
C ASP A 132 4.35 -0.72 9.23
N PRO A 133 5.03 0.42 8.93
CA PRO A 133 6.19 0.44 8.06
C PRO A 133 7.38 -0.40 8.57
N ASP A 134 7.40 -0.75 9.86
CA ASP A 134 8.45 -1.61 10.42
C ASP A 134 8.34 -3.07 9.96
N THR A 135 7.20 -3.46 9.39
CA THR A 135 7.03 -4.80 8.78
C THR A 135 7.51 -4.89 7.33
N CYS A 136 8.01 -3.79 6.75
CA CYS A 136 8.31 -3.68 5.30
C CYS A 136 9.81 -3.52 5.01
N ASP A 137 10.70 -4.19 5.74
CA ASP A 137 12.15 -4.03 5.60
C ASP A 137 12.68 -4.34 4.20
N ALA A 138 12.11 -5.32 3.49
CA ALA A 138 12.50 -5.64 2.12
C ALA A 138 12.32 -4.44 1.17
N ALA A 139 11.18 -3.73 1.28
CA ALA A 139 10.95 -2.49 0.52
C ALA A 139 11.98 -1.41 0.88
N VAL A 140 12.25 -1.21 2.17
CA VAL A 140 13.24 -0.22 2.65
C VAL A 140 14.62 -0.50 2.07
N GLN A 141 15.06 -1.76 2.04
CA GLN A 141 16.35 -2.15 1.47
C GLN A 141 16.42 -1.84 -0.04
N ASN A 142 15.36 -2.17 -0.80
CA ASN A 142 15.31 -1.94 -2.23
C ASN A 142 15.25 -0.44 -2.57
N ILE A 143 14.49 0.35 -1.81
CA ILE A 143 14.47 1.81 -1.93
C ILE A 143 15.85 2.40 -1.63
N ARG A 144 16.52 1.95 -0.58
CA ARG A 144 17.89 2.41 -0.23
C ARG A 144 18.91 2.14 -1.33
N LYS A 145 18.78 1.01 -2.05
CA LYS A 145 19.62 0.74 -3.23
C LYS A 145 19.36 1.76 -4.33
N ALA A 146 18.07 2.03 -4.63
CA ALA A 146 17.69 3.00 -5.66
C ALA A 146 18.14 4.44 -5.35
N MET A 147 18.13 4.84 -4.07
CA MET A 147 18.58 6.16 -3.62
C MET A 147 20.07 6.45 -3.90
N LYS A 148 20.87 5.43 -4.21
CA LYS A 148 22.27 5.64 -4.63
C LYS A 148 22.37 6.36 -5.97
N ASN A 149 21.35 6.31 -6.80
CA ASN A 149 21.25 7.12 -8.00
C ASN A 149 20.63 8.48 -7.67
N GLU A 150 21.46 9.48 -7.40
CA GLU A 150 21.03 10.83 -7.02
C GLU A 150 20.19 11.55 -8.11
N LYS A 151 20.23 11.06 -9.36
CA LYS A 151 19.44 11.62 -10.47
C LYS A 151 18.06 11.00 -10.60
N LEU A 152 17.78 9.91 -9.89
CA LEU A 152 16.50 9.23 -9.96
C LEU A 152 15.45 9.98 -9.12
N PRO A 153 14.38 10.51 -9.72
CA PRO A 153 13.29 11.08 -8.96
C PRO A 153 12.55 9.98 -8.21
N ILE A 154 12.39 10.17 -6.89
CA ILE A 154 11.69 9.23 -6.00
C ILE A 154 10.58 9.98 -5.29
N PHE A 155 9.38 9.39 -5.26
CA PHE A 155 8.21 9.96 -4.61
C PHE A 155 7.45 8.90 -3.82
N GLY A 156 7.04 9.24 -2.59
CA GLY A 156 6.27 8.36 -1.72
C GLY A 156 5.00 9.00 -1.18
N ILE A 157 3.91 8.24 -1.10
CA ILE A 157 2.64 8.68 -0.49
C ILE A 157 2.35 7.86 0.76
N CYS A 158 2.07 8.54 1.89
CA CYS A 158 1.67 7.91 3.16
C CYS A 158 2.68 6.83 3.58
N MET A 159 2.32 5.54 3.54
CA MET A 159 3.24 4.42 3.76
C MET A 159 4.53 4.57 2.94
N GLY A 160 4.41 4.93 1.67
CA GLY A 160 5.58 5.11 0.80
C GLY A 160 6.50 6.24 1.25
N ASN A 161 5.97 7.33 1.81
CA ASN A 161 6.79 8.40 2.41
C ASN A 161 7.52 7.91 3.67
N GLN A 162 6.85 7.11 4.49
CA GLN A 162 7.45 6.51 5.68
C GLN A 162 8.59 5.55 5.31
N LEU A 163 8.38 4.67 4.33
CA LEU A 163 9.42 3.74 3.86
C LEU A 163 10.61 4.47 3.24
N LEU A 164 10.35 5.54 2.47
CA LEU A 164 11.39 6.38 1.91
C LEU A 164 12.21 7.07 3.00
N SER A 165 11.55 7.60 4.04
CA SER A 165 12.20 8.21 5.19
C SER A 165 13.08 7.21 5.96
N LYS A 166 12.58 5.97 6.19
CA LYS A 166 13.39 4.87 6.76
C LYS A 166 14.60 4.52 5.89
N ALA A 167 14.42 4.48 4.58
CA ALA A 167 15.52 4.22 3.65
C ALA A 167 16.60 5.30 3.71
N GLY A 168 16.20 6.55 3.93
CA GLY A 168 17.10 7.69 4.19
C GLY A 168 17.71 7.72 5.60
N GLY A 169 17.37 6.78 6.47
CA GLY A 169 17.93 6.66 7.83
C GLY A 169 17.12 7.36 8.92
N ALA A 170 15.94 7.90 8.61
CA ALA A 170 15.07 8.48 9.62
C ALA A 170 14.45 7.40 10.52
N LYS A 171 14.23 7.74 11.78
CA LYS A 171 13.42 6.94 12.71
C LYS A 171 11.95 7.33 12.57
N ILE A 172 11.09 6.34 12.53
CA ILE A 172 9.64 6.51 12.50
C ILE A 172 9.08 6.02 13.83
N TYR A 173 8.08 6.73 14.34
CA TYR A 173 7.39 6.35 15.56
C TYR A 173 5.89 6.64 15.42
N LYS A 174 5.08 5.82 16.08
CA LYS A 174 3.63 6.00 16.10
C LYS A 174 3.25 7.08 17.09
N LEU A 175 2.51 8.08 16.63
CA LEU A 175 1.92 9.08 17.51
C LEU A 175 0.74 8.46 18.28
N LYS A 176 0.45 8.97 19.49
CA LYS A 176 -0.70 8.55 20.30
C LYS A 176 -2.03 8.76 19.56
N TYR A 177 -2.09 9.79 18.72
CA TYR A 177 -3.30 10.22 18.01
C TYR A 177 -3.09 10.24 16.48
N GLY A 178 -2.42 9.27 15.93
CA GLY A 178 -2.09 9.19 14.49
C GLY A 178 -2.83 8.09 13.77
#